data_08ee1cc8d02feb05aad99ccda8756be7
#
_entry.id   08ee1cc8d02feb05aad99ccda8756be7
#
_cell.length_a   1.000
_cell.length_b   1.000
_cell.length_c   1.000
_cell.angle_alpha   90.00
_cell.angle_beta   90.00
_cell.angle_gamma   90.00
#
_symmetry.space_group_name_H-M   'P 1'
#
loop_
_entity.id
_entity.type
_entity.pdbx_description
1 polymer ?
#
loop_
_entity_poly.entity_id
_entity_poly.type
_entity_poly.pdbx_seq_one_letter_code
_entity_poly.pdbx_strand_id
1 'polypeptide(L)'
;MTTLVPSVQGIVYKFESFAALSEALDNEEPDVKLPVEDGLVDGQWLVATFTIGNDATSVAGRVADRGSELHLTFEERDWNQLCRFANGQCSPSIPPPCAEGAEEVSAPPGSTVLVVDDDPAMRSIVCTMLHSARIKTLQVGSAEEALDWLAKNQADLLLLDWGLPGMNGVELCQRLRSDKHHRALPIMFLTGHSSSSDLVQAFEAGADDFVSKPFRAPELRARVLGLLRRVIGERLAAG
;
A
#
# COMPACT_ATOMS: atom_id res chain seq x y z
N MET A 1 -11.18 3.18 -28.92
CA MET A 1 -11.81 2.42 -27.83
C MET A 1 -11.09 2.84 -26.56
N THR A 2 -11.71 3.68 -25.77
CA THR A 2 -11.14 4.20 -24.52
C THR A 2 -11.35 3.12 -23.45
N THR A 3 -10.28 2.47 -23.01
CA THR A 3 -10.33 1.51 -21.91
C THR A 3 -10.39 2.32 -20.63
N LEU A 4 -11.55 2.36 -19.98
CA LEU A 4 -11.72 2.90 -18.64
C LEU A 4 -10.95 2.01 -17.68
N VAL A 5 -9.90 2.56 -17.07
CA VAL A 5 -9.21 1.95 -15.93
C VAL A 5 -10.15 2.11 -14.72
N PRO A 6 -10.54 1.04 -14.03
CA PRO A 6 -11.41 1.15 -12.86
C PRO A 6 -10.68 1.91 -11.75
N SER A 7 -11.16 3.11 -11.43
CA SER A 7 -10.74 3.81 -10.23
C SER A 7 -11.19 3.01 -9.01
N VAL A 8 -10.29 2.77 -8.06
CA VAL A 8 -10.66 2.15 -6.77
C VAL A 8 -11.56 3.13 -6.04
N GLN A 9 -12.86 2.88 -6.05
CA GLN A 9 -13.83 3.64 -5.27
C GLN A 9 -13.76 3.19 -3.80
N GLY A 10 -13.87 4.12 -2.87
CA GLY A 10 -13.94 3.84 -1.44
C GLY A 10 -15.36 4.02 -0.93
N ILE A 11 -15.84 3.10 -0.11
CA ILE A 11 -17.13 3.21 0.59
C ILE A 11 -16.86 3.31 2.08
N VAL A 12 -17.61 4.18 2.76
CA VAL A 12 -17.50 4.36 4.22
C VAL A 12 -18.79 3.88 4.89
N TYR A 13 -18.65 2.88 5.74
CA TYR A 13 -19.72 2.39 6.62
C TYR A 13 -19.56 3.00 8.01
N LYS A 14 -20.63 3.59 8.53
CA LYS A 14 -20.66 4.17 9.87
C LYS A 14 -21.58 3.35 10.76
N PHE A 15 -21.05 2.89 11.89
CA PHE A 15 -21.81 2.15 12.90
C PHE A 15 -21.85 2.92 14.22
N GLU A 16 -22.94 2.78 14.95
CA GLU A 16 -23.11 3.44 16.26
C GLU A 16 -22.34 2.72 17.37
N SER A 17 -22.08 1.41 17.21
CA SER A 17 -21.38 0.60 18.21
C SER A 17 -20.71 -0.63 17.58
N PHE A 18 -19.77 -1.22 18.32
CA PHE A 18 -19.16 -2.51 17.95
C PHE A 18 -20.19 -3.65 17.87
N ALA A 19 -21.20 -3.62 18.74
CA ALA A 19 -22.27 -4.61 18.70
C ALA A 19 -23.08 -4.52 17.40
N ALA A 20 -23.40 -3.32 16.92
CA ALA A 20 -24.09 -3.12 15.66
C ALA A 20 -23.29 -3.58 14.45
N LEU A 21 -21.96 -3.38 14.47
CA LEU A 21 -21.08 -3.91 13.43
C LEU A 21 -21.01 -5.44 13.51
N SER A 22 -20.85 -6.01 14.72
CA SER A 22 -20.79 -7.47 14.89
C SER A 22 -22.07 -8.15 14.41
N GLU A 23 -23.22 -7.57 14.69
CA GLU A 23 -24.53 -8.08 14.19
C GLU A 23 -24.62 -8.01 12.66
N ALA A 24 -24.07 -6.96 12.04
CA ALA A 24 -24.03 -6.83 10.58
C ALA A 24 -23.06 -7.81 9.90
N LEU A 25 -22.08 -8.36 10.65
CA LEU A 25 -21.11 -9.34 10.17
C LEU A 25 -21.44 -10.78 10.59
N ASP A 26 -22.57 -11.00 11.26
CA ASP A 26 -23.01 -12.34 11.71
C ASP A 26 -23.67 -13.11 10.54
N ASN A 27 -22.93 -13.25 9.45
CA ASN A 27 -23.31 -13.96 8.25
C ASN A 27 -22.48 -15.24 8.09
N GLU A 28 -23.10 -16.27 7.49
CA GLU A 28 -22.37 -17.52 7.17
C GLU A 28 -21.28 -17.32 6.12
N GLU A 29 -21.37 -16.24 5.33
CA GLU A 29 -20.42 -15.91 4.28
C GLU A 29 -19.69 -14.59 4.59
N PRO A 30 -18.41 -14.44 4.17
CA PRO A 30 -17.61 -13.24 4.40
C PRO A 30 -18.02 -12.11 3.47
N ASP A 31 -19.22 -11.56 3.67
CA ASP A 31 -19.73 -10.48 2.86
C ASP A 31 -20.49 -9.42 3.67
N VAL A 32 -20.63 -8.24 3.07
CA VAL A 32 -21.43 -7.13 3.59
C VAL A 32 -22.27 -6.57 2.45
N LYS A 33 -23.58 -6.39 2.72
CA LYS A 33 -24.48 -5.76 1.75
C LYS A 33 -24.04 -4.33 1.44
N LEU A 34 -23.93 -4.00 0.16
CA LEU A 34 -23.63 -2.67 -0.31
C LEU A 34 -24.88 -1.77 -0.29
N PRO A 35 -24.74 -0.50 0.07
CA PRO A 35 -25.79 0.48 -0.19
C PRO A 35 -26.00 0.58 -1.70
N VAL A 36 -27.24 0.85 -2.11
CA VAL A 36 -27.57 1.05 -3.53
C VAL A 36 -26.88 2.34 -3.99
N GLU A 37 -25.76 2.19 -4.66
CA GLU A 37 -25.05 3.29 -5.34
C GLU A 37 -24.99 2.99 -6.84
N ASP A 38 -25.36 4.00 -7.65
CA ASP A 38 -25.28 3.90 -9.10
C ASP A 38 -23.82 3.82 -9.55
N GLY A 39 -23.50 2.83 -10.35
CA GLY A 39 -22.21 2.71 -11.04
C GLY A 39 -21.24 1.66 -10.50
N LEU A 40 -21.62 0.85 -9.52
CA LEU A 40 -20.84 -0.31 -9.11
C LEU A 40 -21.06 -1.48 -10.08
N VAL A 41 -19.97 -2.16 -10.42
CA VAL A 41 -19.98 -3.27 -11.38
C VAL A 41 -19.52 -4.57 -10.68
N ASP A 42 -20.16 -5.68 -11.00
CA ASP A 42 -19.75 -7.01 -10.54
C ASP A 42 -18.28 -7.27 -10.82
N GLY A 43 -17.56 -7.79 -9.83
CA GLY A 43 -16.15 -8.05 -9.90
C GLY A 43 -15.25 -6.84 -9.62
N GLN A 44 -15.79 -5.65 -9.42
CA GLN A 44 -15.02 -4.44 -9.09
C GLN A 44 -14.43 -4.52 -7.68
N TRP A 45 -13.17 -4.06 -7.52
CA TRP A 45 -12.55 -3.93 -6.21
C TRP A 45 -12.91 -2.59 -5.56
N LEU A 46 -13.27 -2.64 -4.29
CA LEU A 46 -13.55 -1.49 -3.45
C LEU A 46 -12.73 -1.54 -2.17
N VAL A 47 -12.46 -0.37 -1.60
CA VAL A 47 -11.96 -0.24 -0.23
C VAL A 47 -13.13 0.16 0.67
N ALA A 48 -13.54 -0.73 1.56
CA ALA A 48 -14.55 -0.45 2.56
C ALA A 48 -13.88 0.02 3.86
N THR A 49 -14.30 1.18 4.34
CA THR A 49 -13.87 1.74 5.62
C THR A 49 -15.03 1.65 6.62
N PHE A 50 -14.84 0.91 7.69
CA PHE A 50 -15.81 0.75 8.77
C PHE A 50 -15.41 1.64 9.94
N THR A 51 -16.32 2.50 10.39
CA THR A 51 -16.06 3.49 11.45
C THR A 51 -17.05 3.35 12.60
N ILE A 52 -16.56 3.45 13.84
CA ILE A 52 -17.34 3.42 15.07
C ILE A 52 -16.77 4.52 16.00
N GLY A 53 -17.47 5.65 16.11
CA GLY A 53 -16.93 6.79 16.84
C GLY A 53 -15.63 7.30 16.22
N ASN A 54 -14.54 7.22 16.97
CA ASN A 54 -13.20 7.59 16.51
C ASN A 54 -12.38 6.41 15.99
N ASP A 55 -12.89 5.18 16.10
CA ASP A 55 -12.21 4.00 15.62
C ASP A 55 -12.58 3.69 14.17
N ALA A 56 -11.60 3.25 13.39
CA ALA A 56 -11.80 2.90 12.00
C ALA A 56 -10.91 1.73 11.56
N THR A 57 -11.46 0.89 10.68
CA THR A 57 -10.70 -0.12 9.95
C THR A 57 -11.07 -0.08 8.49
N SER A 58 -10.11 -0.35 7.61
CA SER A 58 -10.35 -0.42 6.17
C SER A 58 -9.92 -1.77 5.65
N VAL A 59 -10.77 -2.39 4.85
CA VAL A 59 -10.55 -3.69 4.23
C VAL A 59 -10.86 -3.61 2.73
N ALA A 60 -10.12 -4.37 1.93
CA ALA A 60 -10.41 -4.50 0.51
C ALA A 60 -11.44 -5.60 0.30
N GLY A 61 -12.41 -5.34 -0.57
CA GLY A 61 -13.42 -6.31 -0.94
C GLY A 61 -13.78 -6.23 -2.42
N ARG A 62 -14.44 -7.25 -2.91
CA ARG A 62 -14.86 -7.36 -4.30
C ARG A 62 -16.37 -7.30 -4.38
N VAL A 63 -16.90 -6.46 -5.27
CA VAL A 63 -18.33 -6.37 -5.54
C VAL A 63 -18.82 -7.69 -6.14
N ALA A 64 -19.87 -8.26 -5.57
CA ALA A 64 -20.55 -9.43 -6.08
C ALA A 64 -22.04 -9.11 -6.29
N ASP A 65 -22.52 -9.33 -7.51
CA ASP A 65 -23.94 -9.21 -7.83
C ASP A 65 -24.67 -10.50 -7.43
N ARG A 66 -25.63 -10.39 -6.51
CA ARG A 66 -26.49 -11.48 -6.06
C ARG A 66 -27.95 -11.27 -6.50
N GLY A 67 -28.11 -10.83 -7.73
CA GLY A 67 -29.41 -10.68 -8.40
C GLY A 67 -30.09 -9.35 -8.16
N SER A 68 -30.66 -9.09 -6.99
CA SER A 68 -31.32 -7.81 -6.68
C SER A 68 -30.47 -6.90 -5.77
N GLU A 69 -29.33 -7.41 -5.29
CA GLU A 69 -28.50 -6.74 -4.29
C GLU A 69 -27.02 -6.91 -4.61
N LEU A 70 -26.26 -5.84 -4.41
CA LEU A 70 -24.83 -5.88 -4.50
C LEU A 70 -24.23 -6.15 -3.11
N HIS A 71 -23.28 -7.05 -3.05
CA HIS A 71 -22.55 -7.41 -1.85
C HIS A 71 -21.07 -7.12 -2.04
N LEU A 72 -20.38 -6.80 -0.95
CA LEU A 72 -18.93 -6.71 -0.91
C LEU A 72 -18.42 -7.97 -0.24
N THR A 73 -17.75 -8.83 -1.00
CA THR A 73 -17.14 -10.07 -0.53
C THR A 73 -15.69 -9.82 -0.17
N PHE A 74 -15.19 -10.50 0.85
CA PHE A 74 -13.84 -10.32 1.39
C PHE A 74 -13.04 -11.61 1.31
N GLU A 75 -11.74 -11.48 1.14
CA GLU A 75 -10.82 -12.59 1.37
C GLU A 75 -10.75 -12.93 2.87
N GLU A 76 -10.44 -14.17 3.20
CA GLU A 76 -10.41 -14.68 4.58
C GLU A 76 -9.58 -13.78 5.54
N ARG A 77 -8.47 -13.25 5.07
CA ARG A 77 -7.61 -12.34 5.85
C ARG A 77 -8.31 -11.03 6.20
N ASP A 78 -8.96 -10.40 5.23
CA ASP A 78 -9.63 -9.12 5.40
C ASP A 78 -10.90 -9.27 6.22
N TRP A 79 -11.62 -10.38 6.03
CA TRP A 79 -12.77 -10.76 6.85
C TRP A 79 -12.38 -10.95 8.31
N ASN A 80 -11.33 -11.73 8.58
CA ASN A 80 -10.82 -11.94 9.94
C ASN A 80 -10.38 -10.63 10.61
N GLN A 81 -9.80 -9.68 9.85
CA GLN A 81 -9.47 -8.36 10.37
C GLN A 81 -10.73 -7.58 10.75
N LEU A 82 -11.75 -7.59 9.89
CA LEU A 82 -13.01 -6.90 10.14
C LEU A 82 -13.74 -7.48 11.36
N CYS A 83 -13.80 -8.82 11.48
CA CYS A 83 -14.37 -9.50 12.65
C CYS A 83 -13.64 -9.16 13.94
N ARG A 84 -12.30 -9.10 13.94
CA ARG A 84 -11.53 -8.66 15.11
C ARG A 84 -11.86 -7.22 15.51
N PHE A 85 -11.96 -6.33 14.54
CA PHE A 85 -12.37 -4.95 14.78
C PHE A 85 -13.77 -4.90 15.37
N ALA A 86 -14.75 -5.63 14.82
CA ALA A 86 -16.13 -5.70 15.33
C ALA A 86 -16.23 -6.21 16.78
N ASN A 87 -15.33 -7.13 17.17
CA ASN A 87 -15.26 -7.66 18.54
C ASN A 87 -14.47 -6.77 19.50
N GLY A 88 -14.15 -5.54 19.13
CA GLY A 88 -13.36 -4.61 19.96
C GLY A 88 -11.92 -5.07 20.19
N GLN A 89 -11.48 -6.13 19.49
CA GLN A 89 -10.11 -6.58 19.48
C GLN A 89 -9.33 -5.73 18.47
N CYS A 90 -9.18 -4.45 18.78
CA CYS A 90 -8.23 -3.60 18.09
C CYS A 90 -6.86 -4.20 18.36
N SER A 91 -6.28 -4.91 17.38
CA SER A 91 -4.83 -5.04 17.38
C SER A 91 -4.28 -3.62 17.41
N PRO A 92 -3.31 -3.30 18.26
CA PRO A 92 -2.65 -2.00 18.26
C PRO A 92 -1.72 -1.89 17.05
N SER A 93 -2.28 -1.93 15.89
CA SER A 93 -1.60 -1.68 14.63
C SER A 93 -2.32 -0.53 13.97
N ILE A 94 -1.97 0.61 14.43
CA ILE A 94 -2.05 2.00 14.00
C ILE A 94 -2.73 2.82 15.12
N PRO A 95 -1.98 3.70 15.81
CA PRO A 95 -2.61 4.68 16.67
C PRO A 95 -3.56 5.54 15.84
N PRO A 96 -4.72 5.96 16.39
CA PRO A 96 -5.60 6.89 15.71
C PRO A 96 -4.84 8.17 15.36
N PRO A 97 -5.14 8.80 14.23
CA PRO A 97 -4.57 10.10 13.90
C PRO A 97 -5.21 11.17 14.79
N CYS A 98 -4.80 11.34 16.01
CA CYS A 98 -5.08 12.44 16.94
C CYS A 98 -5.12 11.92 18.39
N ALA A 99 -3.97 11.42 18.89
CA ALA A 99 -3.65 11.60 20.30
C ALA A 99 -2.65 12.77 20.31
N GLU A 100 -3.05 13.91 20.85
CA GLU A 100 -2.15 15.00 21.17
C GLU A 100 -1.03 14.43 22.07
N GLY A 101 0.19 14.32 21.49
CA GLY A 101 1.35 13.77 22.21
C GLY A 101 2.06 12.57 21.58
N ALA A 102 1.51 11.93 20.55
CA ALA A 102 2.29 11.01 19.74
C ALA A 102 3.18 11.84 18.80
N GLU A 103 4.49 11.76 18.95
CA GLU A 103 5.42 12.31 17.95
C GLU A 103 4.98 11.83 16.57
N GLU A 104 4.58 12.78 15.75
CA GLU A 104 4.17 12.52 14.35
C GLU A 104 5.34 11.80 13.69
N VAL A 105 5.16 10.51 13.43
CA VAL A 105 6.21 9.66 12.85
C VAL A 105 6.44 10.14 11.41
N SER A 106 7.16 11.23 11.29
CA SER A 106 7.55 11.82 10.03
C SER A 106 8.86 11.20 9.52
N ALA A 107 9.02 11.23 8.21
CA ALA A 107 10.30 10.89 7.62
C ALA A 107 11.38 11.85 8.10
N PRO A 108 12.65 11.38 8.17
CA PRO A 108 13.76 12.27 8.41
C PRO A 108 13.75 13.44 7.41
N PRO A 109 14.05 14.69 7.87
CA PRO A 109 13.97 15.86 7.01
C PRO A 109 14.79 15.69 5.73
N GLY A 110 14.17 16.01 4.59
CA GLY A 110 14.84 15.95 3.29
C GLY A 110 14.84 14.58 2.63
N SER A 111 14.19 13.56 3.22
CA SER A 111 14.08 12.22 2.60
C SER A 111 13.45 12.29 1.22
N THR A 112 14.11 11.66 0.25
CA THR A 112 13.67 11.58 -1.15
C THR A 112 13.43 10.12 -1.55
N VAL A 113 12.21 9.83 -1.99
CA VAL A 113 11.79 8.50 -2.47
C VAL A 113 11.56 8.56 -3.97
N LEU A 114 12.24 7.69 -4.71
CA LEU A 114 12.01 7.50 -6.14
C LEU A 114 10.98 6.39 -6.35
N VAL A 115 9.89 6.71 -7.04
CA VAL A 115 8.79 5.79 -7.38
C VAL A 115 8.91 5.40 -8.84
N VAL A 116 9.05 4.11 -9.10
CA VAL A 116 9.20 3.50 -10.43
C VAL A 116 8.06 2.54 -10.68
N ASP A 117 7.16 2.89 -11.55
CA ASP A 117 5.98 2.11 -11.92
C ASP A 117 5.54 2.60 -13.30
N ASP A 118 5.15 1.73 -14.21
CA ASP A 118 4.74 2.14 -15.56
C ASP A 118 3.32 2.77 -15.58
N ASP A 119 2.48 2.43 -14.60
CA ASP A 119 1.15 3.02 -14.45
C ASP A 119 1.22 4.41 -13.78
N PRO A 120 0.91 5.51 -14.52
CA PRO A 120 0.92 6.86 -13.97
C PRO A 120 -0.11 7.07 -12.84
N ALA A 121 -1.22 6.33 -12.86
CA ALA A 121 -2.23 6.39 -11.80
C ALA A 121 -1.67 5.78 -10.50
N MET A 122 -0.99 4.65 -10.60
CA MET A 122 -0.33 4.01 -9.46
C MET A 122 0.75 4.93 -8.85
N ARG A 123 1.60 5.53 -9.68
CA ARG A 123 2.60 6.50 -9.20
C ARG A 123 1.96 7.66 -8.43
N SER A 124 0.86 8.23 -8.97
CA SER A 124 0.14 9.33 -8.31
C SER A 124 -0.45 8.92 -6.96
N ILE A 125 -1.02 7.71 -6.88
CA ILE A 125 -1.56 7.15 -5.62
C ILE A 125 -0.46 6.99 -4.58
N VAL A 126 0.65 6.36 -4.94
CA VAL A 126 1.80 6.17 -4.04
C VAL A 126 2.33 7.50 -3.53
N CYS A 127 2.52 8.48 -4.42
CA CYS A 127 3.00 9.80 -4.05
C CYS A 127 2.02 10.53 -3.10
N THR A 128 0.73 10.44 -3.34
CA THR A 128 -0.30 11.01 -2.47
C THR A 128 -0.26 10.37 -1.07
N MET A 129 -0.11 9.04 -1.01
CA MET A 129 0.01 8.32 0.25
C MET A 129 1.25 8.72 1.06
N LEU A 130 2.36 9.02 0.41
CA LEU A 130 3.61 9.40 1.05
C LEU A 130 3.70 10.91 1.38
N HIS A 131 2.99 11.74 0.65
CA HIS A 131 2.97 13.20 0.86
C HIS A 131 2.52 13.57 2.29
N SER A 132 1.56 12.83 2.85
CA SER A 132 1.09 13.05 4.22
C SER A 132 2.17 12.80 5.29
N ALA A 133 3.22 12.04 4.97
CA ALA A 133 4.38 11.80 5.84
C ALA A 133 5.55 12.77 5.58
N ARG A 134 5.31 13.86 4.83
CA ARG A 134 6.32 14.86 4.44
C ARG A 134 7.52 14.30 3.67
N ILE A 135 7.31 13.21 2.95
CA ILE A 135 8.33 12.56 2.11
C ILE A 135 8.31 13.24 0.74
N LYS A 136 9.48 13.65 0.27
CA LYS A 136 9.64 14.11 -1.10
C LYS A 136 9.63 12.91 -2.04
N THR A 137 8.72 12.90 -2.99
CA THR A 137 8.60 11.83 -3.99
C THR A 137 8.95 12.32 -5.37
N LEU A 138 9.61 11.48 -6.16
CA LEU A 138 9.88 11.64 -7.58
C LEU A 138 9.35 10.42 -8.32
N GLN A 139 8.91 10.59 -9.54
CA GLN A 139 8.22 9.58 -10.31
C GLN A 139 8.91 9.37 -11.65
N VAL A 140 9.11 8.11 -12.02
CA VAL A 140 9.59 7.70 -13.34
C VAL A 140 8.79 6.48 -13.82
N GLY A 141 8.65 6.33 -15.14
CA GLY A 141 7.80 5.32 -15.76
C GLY A 141 8.51 4.06 -16.19
N SER A 142 9.85 4.00 -16.12
CA SER A 142 10.62 2.83 -16.54
C SER A 142 11.90 2.65 -15.72
N ALA A 143 12.50 1.48 -15.84
CA ALA A 143 13.78 1.17 -15.22
C ALA A 143 14.92 2.01 -15.81
N GLU A 144 14.87 2.29 -17.10
CA GLU A 144 15.85 3.11 -17.82
C GLU A 144 15.82 4.55 -17.30
N GLU A 145 14.63 5.15 -17.19
CA GLU A 145 14.45 6.47 -16.58
C GLU A 145 14.96 6.52 -15.14
N ALA A 146 14.74 5.47 -14.37
CA ALA A 146 15.24 5.37 -13.00
C ALA A 146 16.78 5.38 -12.97
N LEU A 147 17.44 4.62 -13.84
CA LEU A 147 18.89 4.60 -13.95
C LEU A 147 19.45 5.98 -14.38
N ASP A 148 18.83 6.60 -15.37
CA ASP A 148 19.24 7.92 -15.87
C ASP A 148 19.09 9.01 -14.80
N TRP A 149 18.04 8.90 -13.97
CA TRP A 149 17.83 9.81 -12.88
C TRP A 149 18.84 9.59 -11.74
N LEU A 150 19.04 8.33 -11.33
CA LEU A 150 19.99 7.94 -10.27
C LEU A 150 21.44 8.27 -10.64
N ALA A 151 21.81 8.27 -11.92
CA ALA A 151 23.13 8.67 -12.38
C ALA A 151 23.47 10.15 -12.08
N LYS A 152 22.45 10.99 -11.86
CA LYS A 152 22.58 12.44 -11.65
C LYS A 152 22.11 12.91 -10.28
N ASN A 153 21.37 12.08 -9.56
CA ASN A 153 20.70 12.44 -8.33
C ASN A 153 20.82 11.32 -7.28
N GLN A 154 20.48 11.64 -6.05
CA GLN A 154 20.41 10.66 -4.95
C GLN A 154 18.98 10.45 -4.49
N ALA A 155 18.63 9.20 -4.24
CA ALA A 155 17.43 8.81 -3.52
C ALA A 155 17.80 8.14 -2.20
N ASP A 156 16.92 8.23 -1.22
CA ASP A 156 17.06 7.55 0.07
C ASP A 156 16.33 6.22 0.10
N LEU A 157 15.40 6.02 -0.83
CA LEU A 157 14.65 4.78 -1.02
C LEU A 157 14.13 4.71 -2.47
N LEU A 158 14.14 3.51 -3.03
CA LEU A 158 13.49 3.17 -4.30
C LEU A 158 12.23 2.34 -4.03
N LEU A 159 11.07 2.82 -4.48
CA LEU A 159 9.84 2.02 -4.59
C LEU A 159 9.74 1.55 -6.03
N LEU A 160 9.71 0.25 -6.23
CA LEU A 160 9.92 -0.37 -7.53
C LEU A 160 8.79 -1.33 -7.87
N ASP A 161 8.09 -1.07 -8.96
CA ASP A 161 7.18 -2.07 -9.50
C ASP A 161 7.95 -3.25 -10.11
N TRP A 162 7.35 -4.42 -9.99
CA TRP A 162 7.91 -5.65 -10.55
C TRP A 162 7.78 -5.69 -12.08
N GLY A 163 6.59 -5.32 -12.56
CA GLY A 163 6.12 -5.55 -13.93
C GLY A 163 6.46 -4.42 -14.91
N LEU A 164 7.65 -3.83 -14.84
CA LEU A 164 8.03 -2.75 -15.75
C LEU A 164 8.23 -3.25 -17.19
N PRO A 165 7.88 -2.44 -18.20
CA PRO A 165 8.16 -2.74 -19.59
C PRO A 165 9.67 -2.60 -19.88
N GLY A 166 10.19 -3.41 -20.78
CA GLY A 166 11.62 -3.43 -21.11
C GLY A 166 12.43 -4.13 -20.03
N MET A 167 13.27 -3.40 -19.31
CA MET A 167 13.97 -3.92 -18.13
C MET A 167 12.98 -4.05 -16.97
N ASN A 168 12.76 -5.28 -16.49
CA ASN A 168 11.86 -5.52 -15.37
C ASN A 168 12.45 -5.06 -14.03
N GLY A 169 11.59 -4.98 -12.98
CA GLY A 169 12.01 -4.48 -11.67
C GLY A 169 13.11 -5.34 -11.02
N VAL A 170 13.09 -6.65 -11.22
CA VAL A 170 14.10 -7.58 -10.68
C VAL A 170 15.47 -7.31 -11.31
N GLU A 171 15.50 -7.14 -12.62
CA GLU A 171 16.73 -6.82 -13.37
C GLU A 171 17.31 -5.46 -12.94
N LEU A 172 16.44 -4.45 -12.74
CA LEU A 172 16.85 -3.15 -12.22
C LEU A 172 17.46 -3.28 -10.82
N CYS A 173 16.81 -4.03 -9.92
CA CYS A 173 17.31 -4.30 -8.56
C CYS A 173 18.70 -4.93 -8.60
N GLN A 174 18.88 -6.01 -9.35
CA GLN A 174 20.17 -6.71 -9.51
C GLN A 174 21.26 -5.77 -10.07
N ARG A 175 20.91 -4.93 -11.04
CA ARG A 175 21.83 -3.96 -11.62
C ARG A 175 22.28 -2.91 -10.60
N LEU A 176 21.34 -2.38 -9.79
CA LEU A 176 21.67 -1.43 -8.72
C LEU A 176 22.52 -2.08 -7.63
N ARG A 177 22.29 -3.35 -7.29
CA ARG A 177 23.11 -4.09 -6.32
C ARG A 177 24.54 -4.34 -6.81
N SER A 178 24.72 -4.47 -8.12
CA SER A 178 26.03 -4.64 -8.74
C SER A 178 26.79 -3.32 -8.88
N ASP A 179 26.12 -2.17 -8.78
CA ASP A 179 26.75 -0.86 -8.87
C ASP A 179 27.25 -0.39 -7.50
N LYS A 180 28.52 0.01 -7.44
CA LYS A 180 29.17 0.47 -6.22
C LYS A 180 28.50 1.70 -5.58
N HIS A 181 27.87 2.56 -6.38
CA HIS A 181 27.23 3.79 -5.92
C HIS A 181 25.82 3.56 -5.38
N HIS A 182 25.13 2.52 -5.89
CA HIS A 182 23.72 2.28 -5.58
C HIS A 182 23.46 0.98 -4.79
N ARG A 183 24.50 0.14 -4.56
CA ARG A 183 24.33 -1.15 -3.87
C ARG A 183 23.71 -1.06 -2.47
N ALA A 184 23.86 0.07 -1.80
CA ALA A 184 23.33 0.34 -0.46
C ALA A 184 22.00 1.12 -0.50
N LEU A 185 21.47 1.47 -1.68
CA LEU A 185 20.18 2.12 -1.81
C LEU A 185 19.09 1.13 -1.40
N PRO A 186 18.25 1.44 -0.39
CA PRO A 186 17.13 0.58 -0.06
C PRO A 186 16.16 0.47 -1.23
N ILE A 187 15.70 -0.76 -1.49
CA ILE A 187 14.76 -1.07 -2.56
C ILE A 187 13.59 -1.84 -1.96
N MET A 188 12.38 -1.31 -2.13
CA MET A 188 11.15 -1.99 -1.77
C MET A 188 10.29 -2.23 -3.00
N PHE A 189 9.91 -3.48 -3.24
CA PHE A 189 9.00 -3.82 -4.33
C PHE A 189 7.55 -3.49 -3.99
N LEU A 190 6.85 -2.94 -4.98
CA LEU A 190 5.39 -2.84 -5.02
C LEU A 190 4.90 -3.83 -6.08
N THR A 191 4.32 -4.95 -5.67
CA THR A 191 4.06 -6.05 -6.61
C THR A 191 2.65 -6.60 -6.52
N GLY A 192 2.04 -6.87 -7.69
CA GLY A 192 0.83 -7.69 -7.79
C GLY A 192 1.11 -9.20 -7.70
N HIS A 193 2.39 -9.59 -7.72
CA HIS A 193 2.84 -10.97 -7.60
C HIS A 193 3.04 -11.29 -6.11
N SER A 194 2.23 -12.17 -5.56
CA SER A 194 2.23 -12.54 -4.14
C SER A 194 2.54 -14.02 -3.90
N SER A 195 3.00 -14.73 -4.93
CA SER A 195 3.40 -16.12 -4.74
C SER A 195 4.68 -16.22 -3.89
N SER A 196 4.82 -17.31 -3.15
CA SER A 196 6.03 -17.54 -2.33
C SER A 196 7.31 -17.55 -3.17
N SER A 197 7.22 -17.97 -4.45
CA SER A 197 8.35 -17.96 -5.39
C SER A 197 8.77 -16.55 -5.78
N ASP A 198 7.80 -15.65 -5.99
CA ASP A 198 8.10 -14.26 -6.35
C ASP A 198 8.78 -13.53 -5.19
N LEU A 199 8.33 -13.79 -3.95
CA LEU A 199 8.95 -13.23 -2.75
C LEU A 199 10.42 -13.66 -2.60
N VAL A 200 10.69 -14.95 -2.79
CA VAL A 200 12.07 -15.48 -2.76
C VAL A 200 12.91 -14.78 -3.82
N GLN A 201 12.41 -14.66 -5.05
CA GLN A 201 13.10 -14.00 -6.15
C GLN A 201 13.40 -12.52 -5.87
N ALA A 202 12.47 -11.78 -5.22
CA ALA A 202 12.71 -10.39 -4.82
C ALA A 202 13.89 -10.27 -3.85
N PHE A 203 13.91 -11.10 -2.81
CA PHE A 203 15.00 -11.09 -1.83
C PHE A 203 16.33 -11.58 -2.41
N GLU A 204 16.33 -12.59 -3.28
CA GLU A 204 17.52 -13.04 -4.01
C GLU A 204 18.08 -11.95 -4.93
N ALA A 205 17.21 -11.10 -5.51
CA ALA A 205 17.63 -9.94 -6.26
C ALA A 205 18.23 -8.82 -5.38
N GLY A 206 18.09 -8.93 -4.07
CA GLY A 206 18.63 -7.97 -3.10
C GLY A 206 17.63 -6.88 -2.66
N ALA A 207 16.34 -7.14 -2.74
CA ALA A 207 15.34 -6.25 -2.16
C ALA A 207 15.44 -6.20 -0.62
N ASP A 208 15.13 -5.04 -0.04
CA ASP A 208 15.10 -4.85 1.41
C ASP A 208 13.72 -5.13 2.01
N ASP A 209 12.64 -4.92 1.22
CA ASP A 209 11.27 -5.19 1.61
C ASP A 209 10.38 -5.29 0.36
N PHE A 210 9.11 -5.69 0.57
CA PHE A 210 8.09 -5.69 -0.47
C PHE A 210 6.72 -5.39 0.11
N VAL A 211 5.80 -4.92 -0.75
CA VAL A 211 4.38 -4.73 -0.45
C VAL A 211 3.55 -5.26 -1.60
N SER A 212 2.58 -6.11 -1.27
CA SER A 212 1.67 -6.67 -2.28
C SER A 212 0.60 -5.65 -2.67
N LYS A 213 0.35 -5.50 -3.95
CA LYS A 213 -0.80 -4.76 -4.49
C LYS A 213 -2.07 -5.64 -4.38
N PRO A 214 -3.20 -5.12 -3.90
CA PRO A 214 -3.44 -3.77 -3.42
C PRO A 214 -2.90 -3.55 -1.99
N PHE A 215 -2.26 -2.40 -1.75
CA PHE A 215 -1.71 -2.03 -0.45
C PHE A 215 -2.45 -0.83 0.16
N ARG A 216 -2.32 -0.66 1.48
CA ARG A 216 -2.93 0.43 2.23
C ARG A 216 -1.92 1.53 2.52
N ALA A 217 -2.39 2.79 2.54
CA ALA A 217 -1.52 3.92 2.86
C ALA A 217 -0.79 3.79 4.20
N PRO A 218 -1.42 3.34 5.31
CA PRO A 218 -0.71 3.14 6.57
C PRO A 218 0.37 2.07 6.50
N GLU A 219 0.13 0.95 5.80
CA GLU A 219 1.11 -0.12 5.63
C GLU A 219 2.31 0.37 4.81
N LEU A 220 2.05 0.96 3.64
CA LEU A 220 3.10 1.52 2.80
C LEU A 220 3.94 2.54 3.56
N ARG A 221 3.30 3.49 4.25
CA ARG A 221 4.00 4.51 5.06
C ARG A 221 4.85 3.90 6.15
N ALA A 222 4.33 2.96 6.92
CA ALA A 222 5.07 2.34 8.02
C ALA A 222 6.34 1.65 7.52
N ARG A 223 6.28 0.92 6.41
CA ARG A 223 7.43 0.23 5.81
C ARG A 223 8.44 1.23 5.24
N VAL A 224 7.98 2.22 4.47
CA VAL A 224 8.83 3.29 3.92
C VAL A 224 9.57 4.03 5.04
N LEU A 225 8.86 4.42 6.10
CA LEU A 225 9.49 5.10 7.24
C LEU A 225 10.48 4.21 7.99
N GLY A 226 10.20 2.92 8.10
CA GLY A 226 11.12 1.94 8.68
C GLY A 226 12.43 1.84 7.92
N LEU A 227 12.36 1.75 6.59
CA LEU A 227 13.53 1.71 5.73
C LEU A 227 14.32 3.02 5.77
N LEU A 228 13.65 4.17 5.65
CA LEU A 228 14.30 5.50 5.69
C LEU A 228 15.04 5.75 7.01
N ARG A 229 14.48 5.34 8.15
CA ARG A 229 15.12 5.48 9.46
C ARG A 229 16.39 4.64 9.58
N ARG A 230 16.37 3.40 9.08
CA ARG A 230 17.52 2.51 9.09
C ARG A 230 18.70 3.14 8.35
N VAL A 231 18.46 3.63 7.14
CA VAL A 231 19.50 4.23 6.29
C VAL A 231 20.10 5.50 6.87
N ILE A 232 19.24 6.37 7.42
CA ILE A 232 19.73 7.62 7.99
C ILE A 232 20.44 7.37 9.32
N GLY A 233 19.98 6.40 10.11
CA GLY A 233 20.69 5.95 11.30
C GLY A 233 22.09 5.43 11.00
N GLU A 234 22.24 4.64 9.93
CA GLU A 234 23.53 4.14 9.47
C GLU A 234 24.45 5.27 8.95
N ARG A 235 23.90 6.26 8.23
CA ARG A 235 24.66 7.42 7.77
C ARG A 235 25.16 8.30 8.93
N LEU A 236 24.33 8.51 9.96
CA LEU A 236 24.71 9.27 11.15
C LEU A 236 25.73 8.54 12.03
N ALA A 237 25.74 7.21 12.01
CA ALA A 237 26.68 6.40 12.76
C ALA A 237 28.06 6.26 12.05
N ALA A 238 28.11 6.54 10.74
CA ALA A 238 29.31 6.42 9.91
C ALA A 238 30.09 7.75 9.72
N GLY A 239 29.54 8.89 10.16
CA GLY A 239 30.16 10.24 10.07
C GLY A 239 30.57 10.78 11.43
#